data_60f818635e6c8d3929fc1d3f096c59f2
#
_entry.id   60f818635e6c8d3929fc1d3f096c59f2
#
_cell.length_a   1.000
_cell.length_b   1.000
_cell.length_c   1.000
_cell.angle_alpha   90.00
_cell.angle_beta   90.00
_cell.angle_gamma   90.00
#
_symmetry.space_group_name_H-M   'P 1'
#
loop_
_entity.id
_entity.type
_entity.pdbx_description
1 polymer ?
#
loop_
_entity_poly.entity_id
_entity_poly.type
_entity_poly.pdbx_seq_one_letter_code
_entity_poly.pdbx_strand_id
1 'polypeptide(L)'
;SADAVLNGTDLECGNSYKALIKALKEGKISENDLDVSLRRLLKGRFELGMFDPDERVPYSKIPYSVVESPEHIAKALDMARKSIVLLKNKNNMLPLDKNIKKIAVVGPNAADSTMLWANYNGFPSKTVTIVEGIRNKVPNAEVIYELGCNHTADFVVTDLGSHVSSTAGQGFASELFNNTEFEGTPAYK
;
A
#
# COMPACT_ATOMS: atom_id res chain seq x y z
N SER A 1 0.92 -3.97 -28.07
CA SER A 1 -0.05 -4.92 -27.47
C SER A 1 0.12 -6.35 -28.02
N ALA A 2 0.07 -6.55 -29.35
CA ALA A 2 0.25 -7.90 -29.93
C ALA A 2 1.58 -8.52 -29.46
N ASP A 3 2.70 -7.82 -29.62
CA ASP A 3 4.02 -8.31 -29.20
C ASP A 3 4.09 -8.64 -27.71
N ALA A 4 3.37 -7.90 -26.86
CA ALA A 4 3.29 -8.20 -25.44
C ALA A 4 2.64 -9.55 -25.17
N VAL A 5 1.50 -9.83 -25.82
CA VAL A 5 0.81 -11.13 -25.71
C VAL A 5 1.67 -12.25 -26.27
N LEU A 6 2.25 -12.08 -27.46
CA LEU A 6 3.12 -13.08 -28.09
C LEU A 6 4.37 -13.39 -27.23
N ASN A 7 4.83 -12.43 -26.43
CA ASN A 7 5.94 -12.60 -25.48
C ASN A 7 5.50 -12.97 -24.06
N GLY A 8 4.23 -13.34 -23.86
CA GLY A 8 3.74 -13.95 -22.62
C GLY A 8 3.14 -13.01 -21.59
N THR A 9 2.77 -11.77 -21.95
CA THR A 9 2.02 -10.88 -21.08
C THR A 9 0.53 -11.23 -21.14
N ASP A 10 0.03 -11.92 -20.15
CA ASP A 10 -1.35 -12.41 -20.12
C ASP A 10 -2.36 -11.35 -19.66
N LEU A 11 -1.94 -10.40 -18.83
CA LEU A 11 -2.77 -9.34 -18.26
C LEU A 11 -2.06 -7.99 -18.33
N GLU A 12 -2.80 -6.96 -18.63
CA GLU A 12 -2.32 -5.58 -18.65
C GLU A 12 -3.23 -4.70 -17.77
N CYS A 13 -2.60 -3.92 -16.88
CA CYS A 13 -3.28 -2.96 -16.01
C CYS A 13 -3.21 -1.55 -16.60
N GLY A 14 -3.71 -1.37 -17.82
CA GLY A 14 -3.66 -0.10 -18.54
C GLY A 14 -4.71 -0.04 -19.64
N ASN A 15 -4.35 0.62 -20.73
CA ASN A 15 -5.26 0.84 -21.86
C ASN A 15 -4.76 0.26 -23.18
N SER A 16 -3.58 -0.36 -23.21
CA SER A 16 -2.95 -0.79 -24.46
C SER A 16 -3.64 -1.99 -25.09
N TYR A 17 -4.24 -2.89 -24.28
CA TYR A 17 -4.92 -4.10 -24.78
C TYR A 17 -6.23 -3.81 -25.52
N LYS A 18 -6.78 -2.61 -25.44
CA LYS A 18 -7.86 -2.16 -26.33
C LYS A 18 -7.47 -2.26 -27.81
N ALA A 19 -6.17 -2.18 -28.12
CA ALA A 19 -5.66 -2.32 -29.49
C ALA A 19 -5.57 -3.78 -30.00
N LEU A 20 -5.79 -4.79 -29.15
CA LEU A 20 -5.72 -6.19 -29.56
C LEU A 20 -6.78 -6.56 -30.60
N ILE A 21 -7.98 -5.97 -30.50
CA ILE A 21 -9.05 -6.20 -31.51
C ILE A 21 -8.58 -5.75 -32.90
N LYS A 22 -7.89 -4.59 -32.97
CA LYS A 22 -7.32 -4.09 -34.22
C LYS A 22 -6.21 -5.00 -34.71
N ALA A 23 -5.32 -5.41 -33.80
CA ALA A 23 -4.20 -6.29 -34.13
C ALA A 23 -4.65 -7.65 -34.66
N LEU A 24 -5.75 -8.21 -34.11
CA LEU A 24 -6.38 -9.43 -34.61
C LEU A 24 -6.92 -9.24 -36.03
N LYS A 25 -7.65 -8.14 -36.30
CA LYS A 25 -8.17 -7.83 -37.64
C LYS A 25 -7.06 -7.61 -38.68
N GLU A 26 -5.91 -7.12 -38.25
CA GLU A 26 -4.73 -6.91 -39.09
C GLU A 26 -3.85 -8.18 -39.23
N GLY A 27 -4.23 -9.29 -38.62
CA GLY A 27 -3.49 -10.54 -38.67
C GLY A 27 -2.14 -10.53 -37.94
N LYS A 28 -1.93 -9.57 -37.03
CA LYS A 28 -0.69 -9.45 -36.21
C LYS A 28 -0.67 -10.41 -35.03
N ILE A 29 -1.82 -10.95 -34.66
CA ILE A 29 -2.04 -11.90 -33.58
C ILE A 29 -3.23 -12.75 -33.95
N SER A 30 -3.27 -13.98 -33.53
CA SER A 30 -4.37 -14.93 -33.75
C SER A 30 -5.26 -15.06 -32.49
N GLU A 31 -6.48 -15.58 -32.69
CA GLU A 31 -7.34 -15.95 -31.54
C GLU A 31 -6.68 -17.00 -30.66
N ASN A 32 -5.93 -17.94 -31.26
CA ASN A 32 -5.21 -18.98 -30.50
C ASN A 32 -4.17 -18.38 -29.56
N ASP A 33 -3.48 -17.31 -29.95
CA ASP A 33 -2.52 -16.62 -29.08
C ASP A 33 -3.25 -15.96 -27.89
N LEU A 34 -4.43 -15.37 -28.13
CA LEU A 34 -5.28 -14.81 -27.07
C LEU A 34 -5.82 -15.91 -26.14
N ASP A 35 -6.22 -17.06 -26.69
CA ASP A 35 -6.72 -18.20 -25.93
C ASP A 35 -5.66 -18.77 -24.96
N VAL A 36 -4.39 -18.76 -25.35
CA VAL A 36 -3.30 -19.18 -24.47
C VAL A 36 -3.24 -18.30 -23.22
N SER A 37 -3.25 -16.98 -23.40
CA SER A 37 -3.26 -16.01 -22.29
C SER A 37 -4.53 -16.12 -21.46
N LEU A 38 -5.69 -16.19 -22.11
CA LEU A 38 -6.99 -16.31 -21.44
C LEU A 38 -7.07 -17.59 -20.59
N ARG A 39 -6.59 -18.72 -21.12
CA ARG A 39 -6.54 -19.99 -20.39
C ARG A 39 -5.73 -19.89 -19.10
N ARG A 40 -4.60 -19.21 -19.12
CA ARG A 40 -3.76 -19.00 -17.93
C ARG A 40 -4.49 -18.16 -16.88
N LEU A 41 -5.15 -17.06 -17.29
CA LEU A 41 -5.93 -16.20 -16.41
C LEU A 41 -7.13 -16.94 -15.80
N LEU A 42 -7.89 -17.66 -16.63
CA LEU A 42 -9.06 -18.41 -16.17
C LEU A 42 -8.68 -19.57 -15.26
N LYS A 43 -7.55 -20.26 -15.54
CA LYS A 43 -7.06 -21.34 -14.67
C LYS A 43 -6.93 -20.88 -13.23
N GLY A 44 -6.26 -19.75 -12.97
CA GLY A 44 -6.12 -19.21 -11.61
C GLY A 44 -7.48 -18.90 -10.97
N ARG A 45 -8.42 -18.34 -11.73
CA ARG A 45 -9.76 -18.04 -11.24
C ARG A 45 -10.56 -19.29 -10.89
N PHE A 46 -10.46 -20.34 -11.72
CA PHE A 46 -11.09 -21.64 -11.42
C PHE A 46 -10.46 -22.29 -10.19
N GLU A 47 -9.14 -22.27 -10.07
CA GLU A 47 -8.44 -22.83 -8.90
C GLU A 47 -8.81 -22.09 -7.59
N LEU A 48 -9.11 -20.78 -7.66
CA LEU A 48 -9.59 -19.99 -6.54
C LEU A 48 -11.08 -20.15 -6.25
N GLY A 49 -11.82 -20.87 -7.09
CA GLY A 49 -13.27 -21.05 -6.94
C GLY A 49 -14.09 -19.80 -7.26
N MET A 50 -13.56 -18.86 -8.05
CA MET A 50 -14.26 -17.59 -8.32
C MET A 50 -15.56 -17.72 -9.12
N PHE A 51 -15.83 -18.91 -9.68
CA PHE A 51 -17.05 -19.25 -10.41
C PHE A 51 -17.96 -20.22 -9.64
N ASP A 52 -17.52 -20.65 -8.45
CA ASP A 52 -18.28 -21.54 -7.58
C ASP A 52 -19.14 -20.73 -6.59
N PRO A 53 -20.25 -21.31 -6.09
CA PRO A 53 -21.00 -20.74 -4.98
C PRO A 53 -20.11 -20.59 -3.72
N ASP A 54 -20.31 -19.52 -2.95
CA ASP A 54 -19.50 -19.18 -1.78
C ASP A 54 -19.39 -20.31 -0.76
N GLU A 55 -20.45 -21.13 -0.60
CA GLU A 55 -20.47 -22.25 0.33
C GLU A 55 -19.41 -23.31 0.01
N ARG A 56 -19.01 -23.42 -1.25
CA ARG A 56 -18.00 -24.36 -1.78
C ARG A 56 -16.59 -23.78 -1.69
N VAL A 57 -16.44 -22.45 -1.57
CA VAL A 57 -15.15 -21.76 -1.60
C VAL A 57 -14.61 -21.60 -0.18
N PRO A 58 -13.49 -22.27 0.19
CA PRO A 58 -12.92 -22.15 1.53
C PRO A 58 -12.56 -20.70 1.91
N TYR A 59 -12.12 -19.93 0.95
CA TYR A 59 -11.68 -18.53 1.14
C TYR A 59 -12.81 -17.59 1.51
N SER A 60 -14.03 -17.84 1.04
CA SER A 60 -15.21 -17.04 1.37
C SER A 60 -15.62 -17.14 2.85
N LYS A 61 -15.07 -18.13 3.55
CA LYS A 61 -15.31 -18.36 4.99
C LYS A 61 -14.32 -17.64 5.90
N ILE A 62 -13.31 -16.98 5.33
CA ILE A 62 -12.31 -16.23 6.11
C ILE A 62 -12.94 -14.92 6.58
N PRO A 63 -13.13 -14.72 7.90
CA PRO A 63 -13.75 -13.51 8.40
C PRO A 63 -12.82 -12.29 8.27
N TYR A 64 -13.40 -11.12 8.11
CA TYR A 64 -12.63 -9.88 8.01
C TYR A 64 -11.74 -9.61 9.25
N SER A 65 -12.11 -10.13 10.41
CA SER A 65 -11.32 -10.02 11.65
C SER A 65 -9.93 -10.65 11.59
N VAL A 66 -9.64 -11.44 10.53
CA VAL A 66 -8.28 -11.97 10.27
C VAL A 66 -7.34 -10.86 9.79
N VAL A 67 -7.88 -9.81 9.15
CA VAL A 67 -7.08 -8.63 8.76
C VAL A 67 -6.56 -7.95 10.02
N GLU A 68 -5.26 -7.68 10.06
CA GLU A 68 -4.57 -7.08 11.23
C GLU A 68 -4.71 -7.87 12.53
N SER A 69 -5.03 -9.18 12.45
CA SER A 69 -5.01 -10.03 13.65
C SER A 69 -3.61 -10.04 14.29
N PRO A 70 -3.50 -10.30 15.61
CA PRO A 70 -2.19 -10.37 16.27
C PRO A 70 -1.22 -11.34 15.59
N GLU A 71 -1.72 -12.46 15.06
CA GLU A 71 -0.91 -13.45 14.32
C GLU A 71 -0.38 -12.87 13.01
N HIS A 72 -1.19 -12.12 12.27
CA HIS A 72 -0.76 -11.49 11.01
C HIS A 72 0.23 -10.35 11.26
N ILE A 73 0.03 -9.54 12.31
CA ILE A 73 0.98 -8.51 12.72
C ILE A 73 2.32 -9.14 13.13
N ALA A 74 2.28 -10.23 13.91
CA ALA A 74 3.50 -10.96 14.28
C ALA A 74 4.21 -11.56 13.07
N LYS A 75 3.46 -12.07 12.09
CA LYS A 75 4.01 -12.58 10.83
C LYS A 75 4.66 -11.48 10.00
N ALA A 76 4.03 -10.32 9.90
CA ALA A 76 4.60 -9.16 9.20
C ALA A 76 5.94 -8.74 9.83
N LEU A 77 6.02 -8.69 11.16
CA LEU A 77 7.26 -8.39 11.87
C LEU A 77 8.34 -9.47 11.64
N ASP A 78 7.98 -10.75 11.64
CA ASP A 78 8.90 -11.86 11.36
C ASP A 78 9.46 -11.76 9.93
N MET A 79 8.60 -11.47 8.96
CA MET A 79 9.01 -11.26 7.57
C MET A 79 9.93 -10.05 7.42
N ALA A 80 9.62 -8.94 8.06
CA ALA A 80 10.48 -7.75 8.06
C ALA A 80 11.88 -8.08 8.61
N ARG A 81 11.97 -8.79 9.74
CA ARG A 81 13.25 -9.21 10.32
C ARG A 81 14.07 -10.11 9.41
N LYS A 82 13.41 -11.01 8.67
CA LYS A 82 14.07 -11.96 7.77
C LYS A 82 14.47 -11.33 6.44
N SER A 83 13.81 -10.24 6.02
CA SER A 83 14.11 -9.55 4.76
C SER A 83 15.22 -8.51 4.86
N ILE A 84 15.57 -8.07 6.08
CA ILE A 84 16.63 -7.08 6.28
C ILE A 84 18.01 -7.74 6.08
N VAL A 85 18.81 -7.17 5.19
CA VAL A 85 20.17 -7.64 4.88
C VAL A 85 21.19 -6.67 5.44
N LEU A 86 22.12 -7.18 6.27
CA LEU A 86 23.23 -6.40 6.79
C LEU A 86 24.37 -6.35 5.77
N LEU A 87 24.46 -5.24 5.02
CA LEU A 87 25.45 -5.08 3.95
C LEU A 87 26.86 -4.76 4.47
N LYS A 88 26.98 -4.13 5.64
CA LYS A 88 28.26 -3.73 6.23
C LYS A 88 28.13 -3.59 7.74
N ASN A 89 29.11 -4.13 8.45
CA ASN A 89 29.25 -3.95 9.90
C ASN A 89 30.72 -3.72 10.27
N LYS A 90 31.19 -2.49 10.02
CA LYS A 90 32.59 -2.12 10.33
C LYS A 90 32.78 -2.07 11.86
N ASN A 91 33.86 -2.68 12.34
CA ASN A 91 34.22 -2.73 13.76
C ASN A 91 33.13 -3.35 14.66
N ASN A 92 32.28 -4.22 14.12
CA ASN A 92 31.17 -4.83 14.87
C ASN A 92 30.29 -3.82 15.60
N MET A 93 30.05 -2.65 14.97
CA MET A 93 29.24 -1.58 15.54
C MET A 93 27.80 -2.02 15.82
N LEU A 94 27.28 -2.94 15.04
CA LEU A 94 25.92 -3.49 15.19
C LEU A 94 26.00 -4.91 15.78
N PRO A 95 25.05 -5.30 16.66
CA PRO A 95 23.95 -4.48 17.17
C PRO A 95 24.42 -3.38 18.12
N LEU A 96 23.73 -2.23 18.15
CA LEU A 96 24.03 -1.18 19.11
C LEU A 96 23.75 -1.65 20.55
N ASP A 97 24.57 -1.17 21.50
CA ASP A 97 24.32 -1.43 22.91
C ASP A 97 22.96 -0.84 23.35
N LYS A 98 22.16 -1.65 24.02
CA LYS A 98 20.86 -1.22 24.56
C LYS A 98 20.97 -0.21 25.71
N ASN A 99 22.16 -0.08 26.32
CA ASN A 99 22.45 0.91 27.36
C ASN A 99 22.88 2.28 26.81
N ILE A 100 22.83 2.45 25.49
CA ILE A 100 23.08 3.74 24.84
C ILE A 100 22.24 4.83 25.49
N LYS A 101 22.83 6.00 25.73
CA LYS A 101 22.16 7.09 26.46
C LYS A 101 21.48 8.08 25.52
N LYS A 102 22.00 8.22 24.31
CA LYS A 102 21.51 9.21 23.36
C LYS A 102 21.61 8.70 21.93
N ILE A 103 20.52 8.85 21.15
CA ILE A 103 20.44 8.49 19.75
C ILE A 103 19.84 9.67 18.98
N ALA A 104 20.49 10.07 17.90
CA ALA A 104 19.92 10.97 16.91
C ALA A 104 19.36 10.15 15.74
N VAL A 105 18.12 10.37 15.41
CA VAL A 105 17.44 9.79 14.24
C VAL A 105 17.12 10.94 13.30
N VAL A 106 17.71 10.94 12.12
CA VAL A 106 17.61 12.06 11.17
C VAL A 106 17.07 11.56 9.84
N GLY A 107 16.18 12.31 9.25
CA GLY A 107 15.64 12.05 7.92
C GLY A 107 14.12 12.12 7.85
N PRO A 108 13.57 12.50 6.69
CA PRO A 108 12.14 12.76 6.53
C PRO A 108 11.27 11.52 6.75
N ASN A 109 11.75 10.32 6.39
CA ASN A 109 10.99 9.09 6.54
C ASN A 109 10.99 8.52 7.96
N ALA A 110 11.83 9.05 8.86
CA ALA A 110 12.04 8.43 10.16
C ALA A 110 10.82 8.52 11.09
N ALA A 111 10.00 9.57 10.97
CA ALA A 111 8.78 9.76 11.73
C ALA A 111 7.52 9.81 10.86
N ASP A 112 7.64 9.62 9.56
CA ASP A 112 6.50 9.66 8.62
C ASP A 112 5.76 8.32 8.63
N SER A 113 4.55 8.31 9.19
CA SER A 113 3.67 7.13 9.21
C SER A 113 3.04 6.87 7.83
N THR A 114 2.83 7.91 7.03
CA THR A 114 2.20 7.80 5.70
C THR A 114 3.11 7.05 4.74
N MET A 115 4.42 7.24 4.84
CA MET A 115 5.41 6.51 4.05
C MET A 115 5.30 4.98 4.24
N LEU A 116 4.86 4.53 5.43
CA LEU A 116 4.69 3.10 5.73
C LEU A 116 3.50 2.47 5.02
N TRP A 117 2.58 3.26 4.48
CA TRP A 117 1.42 2.73 3.76
C TRP A 117 1.78 2.22 2.37
N ALA A 118 2.89 2.64 1.81
CA ALA A 118 3.33 2.33 0.45
C ALA A 118 2.27 2.71 -0.61
N ASN A 119 2.16 1.91 -1.66
CA ASN A 119 1.13 2.07 -2.69
C ASN A 119 0.19 0.85 -2.65
N TYR A 120 -1.10 1.04 -2.89
CA TYR A 120 -2.12 -0.02 -2.89
C TYR A 120 -2.37 -0.72 -1.54
N ASN A 121 -1.87 -0.24 -0.43
CA ASN A 121 -2.29 -0.74 0.86
C ASN A 121 -3.47 0.05 1.42
N GLY A 122 -4.21 -0.55 2.33
CA GLY A 122 -5.24 0.12 3.09
C GLY A 122 -4.64 1.01 4.19
N PHE A 123 -5.52 1.64 4.95
CA PHE A 123 -5.14 2.39 6.14
C PHE A 123 -4.99 1.40 7.31
N PRO A 124 -3.78 1.15 7.80
CA PRO A 124 -3.58 0.27 8.94
C PRO A 124 -4.13 0.92 10.23
N SER A 125 -4.64 0.11 11.14
CA SER A 125 -5.13 0.57 12.44
C SER A 125 -4.01 1.15 13.31
N LYS A 126 -2.78 0.68 13.09
CA LYS A 126 -1.58 1.14 13.81
C LYS A 126 -0.35 1.02 12.92
N THR A 127 0.45 2.07 12.93
CA THR A 127 1.80 2.08 12.35
C THR A 127 2.83 2.20 13.47
N VAL A 128 4.05 1.75 13.21
CA VAL A 128 5.22 2.00 14.06
C VAL A 128 6.31 2.60 13.20
N THR A 129 6.57 3.88 13.40
CA THR A 129 7.64 4.58 12.68
C THR A 129 9.02 4.14 13.17
N ILE A 130 10.07 4.46 12.42
CA ILE A 130 11.46 4.16 12.82
C ILE A 130 11.78 4.78 14.17
N VAL A 131 11.39 6.04 14.37
CA VAL A 131 11.60 6.77 15.64
C VAL A 131 10.88 6.07 16.80
N GLU A 132 9.62 5.70 16.62
CA GLU A 132 8.84 4.98 17.63
C GLU A 132 9.44 3.61 17.94
N GLY A 133 9.83 2.86 16.91
CA GLY A 133 10.48 1.55 17.06
C GLY A 133 11.76 1.65 17.88
N ILE A 134 12.58 2.67 17.63
CA ILE A 134 13.81 2.92 18.41
C ILE A 134 13.46 3.31 19.84
N ARG A 135 12.55 4.24 20.06
CA ARG A 135 12.10 4.65 21.41
C ARG A 135 11.59 3.47 22.22
N ASN A 136 10.78 2.64 21.63
CA ASN A 136 10.26 1.41 22.27
C ASN A 136 11.37 0.42 22.61
N LYS A 137 12.45 0.37 21.80
CA LYS A 137 13.56 -0.56 22.01
C LYS A 137 14.54 -0.13 23.07
N VAL A 138 14.74 1.18 23.25
CA VAL A 138 15.69 1.78 24.21
C VAL A 138 14.97 2.86 25.06
N PRO A 139 14.04 2.47 25.94
CA PRO A 139 13.17 3.42 26.66
C PRO A 139 13.93 4.34 27.62
N ASN A 140 15.18 3.97 27.97
CA ASN A 140 16.04 4.75 28.86
C ASN A 140 17.02 5.69 28.11
N ALA A 141 16.95 5.73 26.78
CA ALA A 141 17.77 6.61 25.96
C ALA A 141 17.00 7.88 25.58
N GLU A 142 17.73 8.99 25.51
CA GLU A 142 17.23 10.21 24.84
C GLU A 142 17.26 9.97 23.33
N VAL A 143 16.08 9.91 22.70
CA VAL A 143 15.95 9.74 21.23
C VAL A 143 15.50 11.06 20.62
N ILE A 144 16.45 11.74 20.00
CA ILE A 144 16.24 13.02 19.30
C ILE A 144 15.85 12.69 17.85
N TYR A 145 14.81 13.33 17.36
CA TYR A 145 14.42 13.27 15.96
C TYR A 145 14.58 14.64 15.31
N GLU A 146 15.18 14.63 14.13
CA GLU A 146 15.29 15.81 13.28
C GLU A 146 14.95 15.45 11.83
N LEU A 147 14.13 16.28 11.18
CA LEU A 147 13.71 16.07 9.80
C LEU A 147 14.91 16.07 8.84
N GLY A 148 15.88 16.96 9.08
CA GLY A 148 17.07 17.13 8.26
C GLY A 148 16.79 17.84 6.95
N CYS A 149 15.99 17.24 6.06
CA CYS A 149 15.58 17.83 4.79
C CYS A 149 14.18 17.36 4.40
N ASN A 150 13.50 18.11 3.54
CA ASN A 150 12.25 17.67 2.93
C ASN A 150 12.52 16.66 1.79
N HIS A 151 11.50 15.90 1.38
CA HIS A 151 11.58 14.99 0.22
C HIS A 151 11.84 15.75 -1.09
N THR A 152 11.33 16.98 -1.18
CA THR A 152 11.52 17.87 -2.33
C THR A 152 11.91 19.25 -1.84
N ALA A 153 12.89 19.89 -2.47
CA ALA A 153 13.41 21.19 -2.06
C ALA A 153 12.39 22.33 -2.24
N ASP A 154 11.49 22.22 -3.21
CA ASP A 154 10.61 23.30 -3.66
C ASP A 154 9.14 23.05 -3.36
N PHE A 155 8.81 22.13 -2.45
CA PHE A 155 7.43 21.81 -2.14
C PHE A 155 6.95 22.63 -0.93
N VAL A 156 6.10 23.60 -1.20
CA VAL A 156 5.37 24.32 -0.15
C VAL A 156 4.01 23.67 0.04
N VAL A 157 3.78 23.04 1.17
CA VAL A 157 2.45 22.59 1.54
C VAL A 157 1.67 23.79 2.04
N THR A 158 0.71 24.25 1.26
CA THR A 158 -0.20 25.30 1.68
C THR A 158 -1.46 24.65 2.24
N ASP A 159 -1.80 24.98 3.47
CA ASP A 159 -3.10 24.62 4.04
C ASP A 159 -4.20 25.41 3.32
N LEU A 160 -4.86 24.75 2.38
CA LEU A 160 -5.96 25.34 1.64
C LEU A 160 -7.15 25.68 2.53
N GLY A 161 -7.33 25.02 3.66
CA GLY A 161 -8.40 25.29 4.61
C GLY A 161 -8.38 26.71 5.15
N SER A 162 -7.19 27.31 5.25
CA SER A 162 -7.03 28.72 5.68
C SER A 162 -7.31 29.74 4.57
N HIS A 163 -7.37 29.31 3.30
CA HIS A 163 -7.54 30.18 2.11
C HIS A 163 -8.91 30.06 1.46
N VAL A 164 -9.76 29.18 1.94
CA VAL A 164 -11.13 28.98 1.42
C VAL A 164 -12.14 29.16 2.52
N SER A 165 -13.34 29.61 2.15
CA SER A 165 -14.47 29.72 3.07
C SER A 165 -15.71 29.09 2.44
N SER A 166 -16.54 28.51 3.27
CA SER A 166 -17.85 27.96 2.91
C SER A 166 -18.96 28.70 3.66
N THR A 167 -20.18 28.33 3.40
CA THR A 167 -21.35 28.84 4.16
C THR A 167 -21.32 28.45 5.64
N ALA A 168 -20.55 27.44 6.01
CA ALA A 168 -20.37 26.96 7.38
C ALA A 168 -19.22 27.66 8.11
N GLY A 169 -18.42 28.50 7.44
CA GLY A 169 -17.25 29.19 7.99
C GLY A 169 -16.00 28.98 7.15
N GLN A 170 -14.84 29.15 7.79
CA GLN A 170 -13.55 28.94 7.13
C GLN A 170 -13.30 27.44 6.88
N GLY A 171 -12.75 27.12 5.71
CA GLY A 171 -12.52 25.76 5.27
C GLY A 171 -13.61 25.23 4.34
N PHE A 172 -13.58 23.93 4.10
CA PHE A 172 -14.55 23.22 3.29
C PHE A 172 -15.73 22.75 4.15
N ALA A 173 -16.94 22.90 3.63
CA ALA A 173 -18.10 22.19 4.17
C ALA A 173 -18.16 20.82 3.47
N SER A 174 -18.36 19.76 4.23
CA SER A 174 -18.50 18.42 3.71
C SER A 174 -19.73 17.75 4.28
N GLU A 175 -20.43 17.01 3.46
CA GLU A 175 -21.56 16.18 3.87
C GLU A 175 -21.29 14.72 3.47
N LEU A 176 -21.52 13.80 4.39
CA LEU A 176 -21.39 12.36 4.14
C LEU A 176 -22.78 11.73 4.10
N PHE A 177 -23.04 10.97 3.07
CA PHE A 177 -24.32 10.27 2.86
C PHE A 177 -24.12 8.76 2.95
N ASN A 178 -25.15 8.04 3.39
CA ASN A 178 -25.17 6.58 3.45
C ASN A 178 -25.55 5.92 2.10
N ASN A 179 -25.61 6.69 1.03
CA ASN A 179 -25.92 6.25 -0.33
C ASN A 179 -24.97 6.89 -1.35
N THR A 180 -24.96 6.37 -2.56
CA THR A 180 -24.10 6.84 -3.66
C THR A 180 -24.71 7.99 -4.46
N GLU A 181 -25.98 8.28 -4.26
CA GLU A 181 -26.75 9.31 -4.96
C GLU A 181 -26.65 10.68 -4.27
N PHE A 182 -26.07 10.74 -3.04
CA PHE A 182 -25.98 11.94 -2.20
C PHE A 182 -27.35 12.54 -1.87
N GLU A 183 -28.37 11.69 -1.67
CA GLU A 183 -29.73 12.10 -1.41
C GLU A 183 -30.14 11.85 0.05
N GLY A 184 -31.11 12.65 0.52
CA GLY A 184 -31.64 12.55 1.87
C GLY A 184 -30.87 13.37 2.91
N THR A 185 -30.98 12.98 4.17
CA THR A 185 -30.26 13.65 5.27
C THR A 185 -28.84 13.13 5.36
N PRO A 186 -27.82 14.02 5.32
CA PRO A 186 -26.43 13.60 5.53
C PRO A 186 -26.24 12.89 6.88
N ALA A 187 -25.48 11.82 6.88
CA ALA A 187 -25.10 11.11 8.10
C ALA A 187 -24.15 11.94 8.98
N TYR A 188 -23.34 12.80 8.34
CA TYR A 188 -22.42 13.75 8.98
C TYR A 188 -22.37 15.06 8.19
N LYS A 189 -22.15 16.17 8.92
CA LYS A 189 -21.90 17.51 8.39
C LYS A 189 -20.64 18.10 9.01
#